data_13116ec63d01ebc8c7e06033bd1a9425
#
_entry.id   13116ec63d01ebc8c7e06033bd1a9425
#
_cell.length_a   1.000
_cell.length_b   1.000
_cell.length_c   1.000
_cell.angle_alpha   90.00
_cell.angle_beta   90.00
_cell.angle_gamma   90.00
#
_symmetry.space_group_name_H-M   'P 1'
#
loop_
_entity.id
_entity.type
_entity.pdbx_description
1 polymer ?
#
loop_
_entity_poly.entity_id
_entity_poly.type
_entity_poly.pdbx_seq_one_letter_code
_entity_poly.pdbx_strand_id
1 'polypeptide(L)'
;MPIRNVLLYVCDALRWDALPASVADRGVTFKTVAQSTWSPPCFTTLSTGRYPQQHGVLAFDHGLADGVETVYDIPGLDGAYYNKHPNDRLADVFGVPQDRRVSDLTEPFLFLERDLTTHTPYAATEATGTEAYLSTVGSDWDRIHREYERGVELSVDIFEDRLDELRERGALEETLVVFTADHGELLGEHGDIGHSNPTAPELAYVPTVFIHPSLSAEEFAVDPETEIIEQVDVVETALSAVGFDDIATDGVDVLSRRRPDPRGYNYVRVEERDVALYESESAWDYGGGHVFLPNARAARLAYFCYRQLRSATRHTIRDDWQTVLGRYVRATYEYGEPDCSAEEARQFIDAKVDGFEEIATAETTLDEETKQHLKEMGYRT
;
A
#
# COMPACT_ATOMS: atom_id res chain seq x y z
N MET A 1 11.80 5.84 -26.58
CA MET A 1 13.17 5.40 -26.24
C MET A 1 13.06 4.12 -25.42
N PRO A 2 14.10 3.29 -25.30
CA PRO A 2 14.00 2.10 -24.45
C PRO A 2 13.90 2.53 -22.98
N ILE A 3 13.07 1.83 -22.22
CA ILE A 3 13.00 1.98 -20.77
C ILE A 3 14.26 1.33 -20.18
N ARG A 4 14.98 2.03 -19.33
CA ARG A 4 16.21 1.57 -18.65
C ARG A 4 16.12 1.68 -17.15
N ASN A 5 15.32 2.64 -16.66
CA ASN A 5 15.23 2.97 -15.25
C ASN A 5 13.78 2.89 -14.79
N VAL A 6 13.58 2.74 -13.49
CA VAL A 6 12.27 2.79 -12.83
C VAL A 6 12.30 3.80 -11.70
N LEU A 7 11.28 4.65 -11.66
CA LEU A 7 10.91 5.43 -10.48
C LEU A 7 9.56 4.92 -9.98
N LEU A 8 9.52 4.32 -8.80
CA LEU A 8 8.30 4.02 -8.05
C LEU A 8 8.08 5.14 -7.02
N TYR A 9 7.18 6.07 -7.31
CA TYR A 9 6.76 7.10 -6.37
C TYR A 9 5.50 6.61 -5.66
N VAL A 10 5.62 6.34 -4.35
CA VAL A 10 4.57 5.72 -3.54
C VAL A 10 4.06 6.75 -2.53
N CYS A 11 2.85 7.23 -2.78
CA CYS A 11 2.12 8.16 -1.93
C CYS A 11 1.40 7.37 -0.83
N ASP A 12 1.93 7.37 0.40
CA ASP A 12 1.42 6.59 1.53
C ASP A 12 -0.02 6.99 1.87
N ALA A 13 -0.93 6.03 1.88
CA ALA A 13 -2.35 6.19 2.13
C ALA A 13 -3.15 7.01 1.08
N LEU A 14 -2.68 7.09 -0.19
CA LEU A 14 -3.45 7.76 -1.23
C LEU A 14 -4.58 6.86 -1.77
N ARG A 15 -5.79 7.35 -1.65
CA ARG A 15 -7.01 6.69 -2.13
C ARG A 15 -7.15 6.74 -3.65
N TRP A 16 -7.77 5.72 -4.22
CA TRP A 16 -8.12 5.70 -5.65
C TRP A 16 -8.94 6.92 -6.09
N ASP A 17 -9.94 7.31 -5.31
CA ASP A 17 -10.86 8.42 -5.63
C ASP A 17 -10.26 9.81 -5.35
N ALA A 18 -9.05 9.87 -4.78
CA ALA A 18 -8.30 11.10 -4.53
C ALA A 18 -7.16 11.34 -5.53
N LEU A 19 -6.99 10.49 -6.57
CA LEU A 19 -5.97 10.69 -7.58
C LEU A 19 -6.20 11.99 -8.34
N PRO A 20 -5.26 12.96 -8.34
CA PRO A 20 -5.41 14.19 -9.10
C PRO A 20 -5.36 13.97 -10.61
N ALA A 21 -6.23 14.65 -11.35
CA ALA A 21 -6.25 14.60 -12.81
C ALA A 21 -4.90 15.02 -13.42
N SER A 22 -4.17 15.95 -12.78
CA SER A 22 -2.84 16.38 -13.22
C SER A 22 -1.80 15.27 -13.23
N VAL A 23 -2.00 14.19 -12.43
CA VAL A 23 -1.16 12.99 -12.44
C VAL A 23 -1.76 11.95 -13.38
N ALA A 24 -3.07 11.70 -13.29
CA ALA A 24 -3.77 10.72 -14.12
C ALA A 24 -3.57 10.96 -15.63
N ASP A 25 -3.64 12.20 -16.06
CA ASP A 25 -3.50 12.62 -17.48
C ASP A 25 -2.06 12.46 -18.04
N ARG A 26 -1.08 12.05 -17.21
CA ARG A 26 0.31 11.86 -17.64
C ARG A 26 0.61 10.51 -18.24
N GLY A 27 -0.21 9.51 -17.97
CA GLY A 27 0.05 8.13 -18.39
C GLY A 27 -1.18 7.26 -18.40
N VAL A 28 -0.98 5.96 -18.30
CA VAL A 28 -2.06 4.98 -18.24
C VAL A 28 -2.39 4.68 -16.78
N THR A 29 -3.63 4.94 -16.39
CA THR A 29 -4.11 4.86 -15.00
C THR A 29 -4.89 3.58 -14.78
N PHE A 30 -4.47 2.78 -13.79
CA PHE A 30 -5.16 1.58 -13.35
C PHE A 30 -5.73 1.74 -11.94
N LYS A 31 -6.91 1.16 -11.73
CA LYS A 31 -7.44 0.85 -10.41
C LYS A 31 -6.71 -0.38 -9.88
N THR A 32 -5.94 -0.20 -8.83
CA THR A 32 -5.04 -1.24 -8.28
C THR A 32 -5.56 -1.73 -6.94
N VAL A 33 -5.50 -3.03 -6.70
CA VAL A 33 -5.79 -3.62 -5.39
C VAL A 33 -4.51 -3.69 -4.58
N ALA A 34 -4.50 -3.01 -3.44
CA ALA A 34 -3.43 -3.11 -2.46
C ALA A 34 -3.44 -4.47 -1.76
N GLN A 35 -2.30 -5.08 -1.54
CA GLN A 35 -2.21 -6.41 -0.94
C GLN A 35 -2.51 -6.43 0.56
N SER A 36 -2.50 -5.26 1.20
CA SER A 36 -2.94 -5.06 2.58
C SER A 36 -3.57 -3.67 2.74
N THR A 37 -3.85 -3.26 3.98
CA THR A 37 -4.40 -1.93 4.27
C THR A 37 -3.47 -1.10 5.15
N TRP A 38 -2.17 -1.41 5.20
CA TRP A 38 -1.17 -0.65 5.95
C TRP A 38 0.25 -0.89 5.43
N SER A 39 1.16 0.01 5.78
CA SER A 39 2.44 0.18 5.09
C SER A 39 3.40 -1.02 5.14
N PRO A 40 3.66 -1.73 6.27
CA PRO A 40 4.67 -2.79 6.27
C PRO A 40 4.45 -3.87 5.22
N PRO A 41 3.27 -4.52 5.12
CA PRO A 41 3.06 -5.53 4.09
C PRO A 41 3.01 -4.92 2.68
N CYS A 42 2.42 -3.73 2.49
CA CYS A 42 2.28 -3.14 1.15
C CYS A 42 3.62 -2.68 0.56
N PHE A 43 4.44 -1.96 1.35
CA PHE A 43 5.78 -1.56 0.89
C PHE A 43 6.69 -2.75 0.65
N THR A 44 6.55 -3.80 1.47
CA THR A 44 7.29 -5.04 1.24
C THR A 44 6.81 -5.73 -0.03
N THR A 45 5.51 -5.74 -0.32
CA THR A 45 4.99 -6.19 -1.61
C THR A 45 5.58 -5.38 -2.77
N LEU A 46 5.61 -4.04 -2.68
CA LEU A 46 6.19 -3.16 -3.70
C LEU A 46 7.71 -3.30 -3.84
N SER A 47 8.39 -3.87 -2.84
CA SER A 47 9.84 -4.10 -2.86
C SER A 47 10.23 -5.53 -3.25
N THR A 48 9.29 -6.49 -3.24
CA THR A 48 9.57 -7.90 -3.51
C THR A 48 8.75 -8.48 -4.68
N GLY A 49 7.63 -7.82 -5.04
CA GLY A 49 6.66 -8.38 -5.99
C GLY A 49 5.91 -9.58 -5.44
N ARG A 50 5.90 -9.83 -4.11
CA ARG A 50 5.25 -10.99 -3.48
C ARG A 50 4.10 -10.60 -2.57
N TYR A 51 3.16 -11.54 -2.35
CA TYR A 51 2.07 -11.37 -1.40
C TYR A 51 2.56 -11.34 0.05
N PRO A 52 1.83 -10.68 0.97
CA PRO A 52 2.21 -10.57 2.38
C PRO A 52 2.56 -11.90 3.04
N GLN A 53 1.83 -12.97 2.74
CA GLN A 53 2.10 -14.30 3.25
C GLN A 53 3.33 -14.96 2.62
N GLN A 54 3.82 -14.43 1.46
CA GLN A 54 4.97 -14.97 0.74
C GLN A 54 6.26 -14.20 1.00
N HIS A 55 6.18 -12.95 1.52
CA HIS A 55 7.37 -12.23 1.97
C HIS A 55 7.53 -12.20 3.50
N GLY A 56 6.49 -12.57 4.27
CA GLY A 56 6.53 -12.74 5.72
C GLY A 56 6.41 -11.47 6.56
N VAL A 57 6.42 -10.28 5.96
CA VAL A 57 6.34 -9.00 6.68
C VAL A 57 4.88 -8.56 6.80
N LEU A 58 4.30 -8.79 7.97
CA LEU A 58 2.91 -8.44 8.29
C LEU A 58 2.82 -7.30 9.31
N ALA A 59 3.95 -6.88 9.90
CA ALA A 59 4.02 -5.84 10.91
C ALA A 59 5.42 -5.20 10.93
N PHE A 60 5.59 -4.08 11.64
CA PHE A 60 6.88 -3.37 11.73
C PHE A 60 7.96 -4.14 12.52
N ASP A 61 7.59 -5.08 13.36
CA ASP A 61 8.50 -5.98 14.09
C ASP A 61 8.81 -7.29 13.33
N HIS A 62 8.33 -7.40 12.09
CA HIS A 62 8.69 -8.50 11.21
C HIS A 62 9.87 -8.13 10.30
N GLY A 63 10.62 -9.15 9.88
CA GLY A 63 11.63 -9.09 8.82
C GLY A 63 11.21 -9.94 7.63
N LEU A 64 11.96 -9.81 6.53
CA LEU A 64 11.76 -10.69 5.37
C LEU A 64 11.96 -12.15 5.74
N ALA A 65 11.15 -13.02 5.19
CA ALA A 65 11.35 -14.46 5.31
C ALA A 65 12.65 -14.91 4.62
N ASP A 66 13.23 -16.01 5.11
CA ASP A 66 14.48 -16.54 4.56
C ASP A 66 14.36 -16.82 3.06
N GLY A 67 15.30 -16.30 2.27
CA GLY A 67 15.38 -16.51 0.83
C GLY A 67 14.45 -15.60 0.01
N VAL A 68 13.72 -14.67 0.61
CA VAL A 68 12.98 -13.64 -0.12
C VAL A 68 13.95 -12.53 -0.55
N GLU A 69 14.05 -12.34 -1.85
CA GLU A 69 14.86 -11.28 -2.46
C GLU A 69 14.00 -10.03 -2.71
N THR A 70 14.65 -8.88 -2.68
CA THR A 70 14.04 -7.58 -2.97
C THR A 70 14.51 -7.05 -4.32
N VAL A 71 13.82 -6.04 -4.84
CA VAL A 71 14.28 -5.31 -6.06
C VAL A 71 15.65 -4.66 -5.88
N TYR A 72 16.14 -4.53 -4.63
CA TYR A 72 17.44 -3.96 -4.31
C TYR A 72 18.59 -4.99 -4.39
N ASP A 73 18.25 -6.28 -4.47
CA ASP A 73 19.21 -7.39 -4.54
C ASP A 73 19.54 -7.79 -5.99
N ILE A 74 18.87 -7.18 -6.99
CA ILE A 74 19.01 -7.56 -8.41
C ILE A 74 20.39 -7.18 -8.95
N PRO A 75 21.20 -8.14 -9.42
CA PRO A 75 22.52 -7.87 -9.97
C PRO A 75 22.45 -6.97 -11.22
N GLY A 76 23.21 -5.89 -11.22
CA GLY A 76 23.28 -4.97 -12.36
C GLY A 76 22.18 -3.91 -12.40
N LEU A 77 21.25 -3.92 -11.45
CA LEU A 77 20.28 -2.86 -11.23
C LEU A 77 20.68 -2.08 -9.96
N ASP A 78 20.84 -0.76 -10.05
CA ASP A 78 21.17 0.07 -8.88
C ASP A 78 19.87 0.42 -8.14
N GLY A 79 19.49 -0.45 -7.19
CA GLY A 79 18.29 -0.31 -6.37
C GLY A 79 18.47 0.67 -5.22
N ALA A 80 17.48 1.53 -4.96
CA ALA A 80 17.47 2.40 -3.79
C ALA A 80 16.05 2.65 -3.26
N TYR A 81 15.96 2.70 -1.93
CA TYR A 81 14.79 3.13 -1.18
C TYR A 81 15.04 4.53 -0.58
N TYR A 82 14.03 5.39 -0.65
CA TYR A 82 14.12 6.71 -0.07
C TYR A 82 12.89 7.06 0.74
N ASN A 83 13.12 7.57 1.95
CA ASN A 83 12.12 8.24 2.75
C ASN A 83 12.75 9.50 3.39
N LYS A 84 12.04 10.61 3.33
CA LYS A 84 12.47 11.89 3.91
C LYS A 84 12.59 11.84 5.44
N HIS A 85 11.78 11.01 6.09
CA HIS A 85 11.79 10.88 7.54
C HIS A 85 12.91 9.94 7.97
N PRO A 86 13.75 10.34 8.94
CA PRO A 86 14.80 9.47 9.48
C PRO A 86 14.19 8.28 10.22
N ASN A 87 14.97 7.22 10.37
CA ASN A 87 14.61 6.03 11.14
C ASN A 87 13.38 5.28 10.57
N ASP A 88 13.24 5.24 9.25
CA ASP A 88 12.21 4.44 8.63
C ASP A 88 12.53 2.94 8.77
N ARG A 89 11.71 2.24 9.53
CA ARG A 89 11.86 0.80 9.79
C ARG A 89 11.85 -0.05 8.51
N LEU A 90 11.21 0.41 7.43
CA LEU A 90 11.17 -0.33 6.16
C LEU A 90 12.55 -0.41 5.50
N ALA A 91 13.37 0.63 5.62
CA ALA A 91 14.75 0.59 5.13
C ALA A 91 15.56 -0.55 5.82
N ASP A 92 15.35 -0.76 7.12
CA ASP A 92 15.98 -1.88 7.84
C ASP A 92 15.43 -3.23 7.38
N VAL A 93 14.12 -3.33 7.11
CA VAL A 93 13.50 -4.56 6.57
C VAL A 93 14.13 -4.94 5.24
N PHE A 94 14.38 -3.95 4.39
CA PHE A 94 14.99 -4.17 3.06
C PHE A 94 16.52 -4.28 3.11
N GLY A 95 17.15 -3.96 4.25
CA GLY A 95 18.60 -3.97 4.40
C GLY A 95 19.33 -2.90 3.57
N VAL A 96 18.65 -1.78 3.27
CA VAL A 96 19.20 -0.70 2.42
C VAL A 96 19.21 0.65 3.14
N PRO A 97 20.17 1.54 2.82
CA PRO A 97 20.12 2.92 3.32
C PRO A 97 18.92 3.67 2.70
N GLN A 98 18.32 4.56 3.48
CA GLN A 98 17.14 5.36 3.07
C GLN A 98 17.46 6.78 2.59
N ASP A 99 18.72 7.14 2.44
CA ASP A 99 19.18 8.51 2.19
C ASP A 99 19.72 8.75 0.78
N ARG A 100 19.78 7.70 -0.05
CA ARG A 100 20.22 7.83 -1.45
C ARG A 100 19.17 8.61 -2.26
N ARG A 101 19.66 9.49 -3.13
CA ARG A 101 18.84 10.28 -4.04
C ARG A 101 18.91 9.75 -5.46
N VAL A 102 17.96 10.12 -6.31
CA VAL A 102 18.02 9.79 -7.74
C VAL A 102 19.36 10.22 -8.36
N SER A 103 19.92 11.36 -7.94
CA SER A 103 21.22 11.85 -8.38
C SER A 103 22.41 10.95 -8.06
N ASP A 104 22.28 10.08 -7.06
CA ASP A 104 23.35 9.20 -6.59
C ASP A 104 23.39 7.84 -7.31
N LEU A 105 22.35 7.55 -8.13
CA LEU A 105 22.18 6.25 -8.76
C LEU A 105 22.91 6.15 -10.10
N THR A 106 23.34 4.95 -10.43
CA THR A 106 23.89 4.61 -11.74
C THR A 106 22.86 3.84 -12.58
N GLU A 107 22.80 4.13 -13.87
CA GLU A 107 21.89 3.44 -14.78
C GLU A 107 22.40 2.03 -15.16
N PRO A 108 21.52 1.03 -15.26
CA PRO A 108 20.08 1.08 -14.94
C PRO A 108 19.79 1.14 -13.43
N PHE A 109 18.74 1.87 -13.04
CA PHE A 109 18.35 1.97 -11.64
C PHE A 109 16.86 1.69 -11.42
N LEU A 110 16.53 1.29 -10.16
CA LEU A 110 15.19 1.32 -9.60
C LEU A 110 15.19 2.15 -8.32
N PHE A 111 14.41 3.22 -8.30
CA PHE A 111 14.27 4.10 -7.17
C PHE A 111 12.84 4.06 -6.64
N LEU A 112 12.67 3.58 -5.40
CA LEU A 112 11.40 3.61 -4.69
C LEU A 112 11.42 4.75 -3.66
N GLU A 113 10.52 5.70 -3.82
CA GLU A 113 10.33 6.81 -2.87
C GLU A 113 9.01 6.67 -2.12
N ARG A 114 9.09 6.72 -0.78
CA ARG A 114 7.92 6.79 0.10
C ARG A 114 7.64 8.25 0.47
N ASP A 115 6.47 8.74 0.08
CA ASP A 115 5.96 10.04 0.48
C ASP A 115 4.85 9.89 1.52
N LEU A 116 4.97 10.58 2.66
CA LEU A 116 4.05 10.51 3.81
C LEU A 116 3.08 11.69 3.89
N THR A 117 2.97 12.52 2.85
CA THR A 117 2.13 13.74 2.90
C THR A 117 0.64 13.46 3.04
N THR A 118 0.18 12.31 2.56
CA THR A 118 -1.21 11.83 2.64
C THR A 118 -1.48 10.88 3.82
N HIS A 119 -0.44 10.55 4.60
CA HIS A 119 -0.59 9.80 5.86
C HIS A 119 -0.91 10.75 7.03
N THR A 120 -1.75 10.32 7.97
CA THR A 120 -2.05 11.07 9.21
C THR A 120 -0.75 11.36 10.00
N PRO A 121 -0.49 12.61 10.44
CA PRO A 121 -1.40 13.74 10.62
C PRO A 121 -1.56 14.66 9.41
N TYR A 122 -1.33 14.23 8.21
CA TYR A 122 -1.29 14.97 6.94
C TYR A 122 -0.31 16.15 6.97
N ALA A 123 0.52 16.32 5.96
CA ALA A 123 1.58 17.33 5.93
C ALA A 123 1.08 18.79 5.97
N ALA A 124 -0.23 18.99 5.77
CA ALA A 124 -0.87 20.29 5.85
C ALA A 124 -1.09 20.80 7.28
N THR A 125 -0.85 19.99 8.31
CA THR A 125 -1.10 20.33 9.72
C THR A 125 0.20 20.61 10.47
N GLU A 126 0.09 21.33 11.61
CA GLU A 126 1.19 21.56 12.55
C GLU A 126 1.21 20.54 13.70
N ALA A 127 0.43 19.45 13.60
CA ALA A 127 0.35 18.43 14.63
C ALA A 127 1.67 17.63 14.72
N THR A 128 2.08 17.31 15.92
CA THR A 128 3.35 16.60 16.21
C THR A 128 3.21 15.08 16.16
N GLY A 129 2.12 14.55 15.64
CA GLY A 129 1.88 13.11 15.50
C GLY A 129 0.39 12.78 15.41
N THR A 130 0.09 11.57 14.99
CA THR A 130 -1.27 11.08 14.73
C THR A 130 -2.21 11.20 15.93
N GLU A 131 -1.78 10.81 17.13
CA GLU A 131 -2.64 10.89 18.32
C GLU A 131 -2.96 12.35 18.70
N ALA A 132 -1.98 13.25 18.63
CA ALA A 132 -2.18 14.66 18.92
C ALA A 132 -3.15 15.28 17.91
N TYR A 133 -3.01 14.94 16.63
CA TYR A 133 -3.91 15.36 15.56
C TYR A 133 -5.34 14.87 15.82
N LEU A 134 -5.55 13.57 15.97
CA LEU A 134 -6.87 12.98 16.15
C LEU A 134 -7.57 13.43 17.44
N SER A 135 -6.81 13.70 18.51
CA SER A 135 -7.36 14.25 19.74
C SER A 135 -7.85 15.70 19.58
N THR A 136 -7.31 16.43 18.61
CA THR A 136 -7.66 17.83 18.33
C THR A 136 -8.79 17.94 17.32
N VAL A 137 -8.73 17.12 16.25
CA VAL A 137 -9.72 17.19 15.15
C VAL A 137 -11.00 16.43 15.51
N GLY A 138 -10.92 15.37 16.33
CA GLY A 138 -12.07 14.51 16.66
C GLY A 138 -12.73 13.97 15.40
N SER A 139 -14.04 14.12 15.28
CA SER A 139 -14.87 13.75 14.11
C SER A 139 -15.25 14.96 13.24
N ASP A 140 -14.38 15.97 13.14
CA ASP A 140 -14.54 17.06 12.17
C ASP A 140 -14.11 16.57 10.77
N TRP A 141 -15.00 15.77 10.16
CA TRP A 141 -14.76 15.12 8.88
C TRP A 141 -14.46 16.13 7.76
N ASP A 142 -15.12 17.27 7.73
CA ASP A 142 -14.89 18.32 6.74
C ASP A 142 -13.45 18.87 6.84
N ARG A 143 -12.95 19.00 8.07
CA ARG A 143 -11.56 19.43 8.30
C ARG A 143 -10.59 18.35 7.87
N ILE A 144 -10.85 17.09 8.23
CA ILE A 144 -10.01 15.94 7.87
C ILE A 144 -9.86 15.84 6.35
N HIS A 145 -10.98 15.92 5.61
CA HIS A 145 -10.96 15.87 4.14
C HIS A 145 -10.12 17.01 3.55
N ARG A 146 -10.33 18.26 3.99
CA ARG A 146 -9.54 19.41 3.49
C ARG A 146 -8.04 19.26 3.77
N GLU A 147 -7.67 18.73 4.94
CA GLU A 147 -6.26 18.53 5.29
C GLU A 147 -5.64 17.37 4.51
N TYR A 148 -6.41 16.31 4.26
CA TYR A 148 -6.01 15.23 3.37
C TYR A 148 -5.82 15.70 1.91
N GLU A 149 -6.79 16.43 1.36
CA GLU A 149 -6.67 17.04 0.02
C GLU A 149 -5.42 17.93 -0.10
N ARG A 150 -5.12 18.70 0.95
CA ARG A 150 -3.88 19.46 1.00
C ARG A 150 -2.64 18.59 1.01
N GLY A 151 -2.68 17.44 1.70
CA GLY A 151 -1.61 16.43 1.67
C GLY A 151 -1.40 15.88 0.25
N VAL A 152 -2.49 15.63 -0.49
CA VAL A 152 -2.44 15.20 -1.89
C VAL A 152 -1.78 16.26 -2.78
N GLU A 153 -2.15 17.55 -2.64
CA GLU A 153 -1.50 18.63 -3.39
C GLU A 153 0.00 18.70 -3.13
N LEU A 154 0.42 18.58 -1.86
CA LEU A 154 1.84 18.59 -1.50
C LEU A 154 2.59 17.36 -2.04
N SER A 155 1.95 16.20 -2.10
CA SER A 155 2.52 15.01 -2.73
C SER A 155 2.78 15.24 -4.22
N VAL A 156 1.84 15.89 -4.92
CA VAL A 156 2.02 16.25 -6.33
C VAL A 156 3.20 17.20 -6.51
N ASP A 157 3.35 18.20 -5.65
CA ASP A 157 4.49 19.13 -5.73
C ASP A 157 5.83 18.35 -5.56
N ILE A 158 5.93 17.43 -4.62
CA ILE A 158 7.12 16.59 -4.41
C ILE A 158 7.37 15.67 -5.61
N PHE A 159 6.31 15.09 -6.17
CA PHE A 159 6.40 14.24 -7.36
C PHE A 159 6.94 15.06 -8.57
N GLU A 160 6.45 16.29 -8.78
CA GLU A 160 6.95 17.18 -9.84
C GLU A 160 8.44 17.49 -9.65
N ASP A 161 8.87 17.80 -8.42
CA ASP A 161 10.29 18.02 -8.12
C ASP A 161 11.12 16.78 -8.50
N ARG A 162 10.60 15.58 -8.30
CA ARG A 162 11.27 14.35 -8.67
C ARG A 162 11.36 14.15 -10.19
N LEU A 163 10.31 14.49 -10.92
CA LEU A 163 10.34 14.50 -12.39
C LEU A 163 11.34 15.52 -12.92
N ASP A 164 11.45 16.68 -12.28
CA ASP A 164 12.44 17.71 -12.65
C ASP A 164 13.87 17.24 -12.40
N GLU A 165 14.17 16.55 -11.30
CA GLU A 165 15.47 15.94 -11.07
C GLU A 165 15.84 14.92 -12.17
N LEU A 166 14.88 14.05 -12.58
CA LEU A 166 15.10 13.13 -13.71
C LEU A 166 15.33 13.88 -15.03
N ARG A 167 14.63 14.96 -15.26
CA ARG A 167 14.78 15.79 -16.47
C ARG A 167 16.12 16.50 -16.51
N GLU A 168 16.56 17.09 -15.40
CA GLU A 168 17.87 17.74 -15.27
C GLU A 168 19.02 16.74 -15.47
N ARG A 169 18.83 15.52 -15.02
CA ARG A 169 19.79 14.42 -15.24
C ARG A 169 19.77 13.91 -16.69
N GLY A 170 18.74 14.20 -17.47
CA GLY A 170 18.55 13.68 -18.83
C GLY A 170 18.07 12.23 -18.89
N ALA A 171 17.57 11.70 -17.77
CA ALA A 171 17.11 10.30 -17.63
C ALA A 171 15.59 10.12 -17.78
N LEU A 172 14.79 11.18 -17.73
CA LEU A 172 13.32 11.11 -17.70
C LEU A 172 12.73 10.30 -18.86
N GLU A 173 13.24 10.50 -20.07
CA GLU A 173 12.74 9.84 -21.30
C GLU A 173 13.13 8.33 -21.39
N GLU A 174 14.03 7.86 -20.53
CA GLU A 174 14.46 6.47 -20.41
C GLU A 174 14.01 5.85 -19.06
N THR A 175 13.15 6.54 -18.31
CA THR A 175 12.64 6.10 -17.01
C THR A 175 11.15 5.78 -17.10
N LEU A 176 10.76 4.56 -16.75
CA LEU A 176 9.39 4.24 -16.42
C LEU A 176 9.07 4.87 -15.06
N VAL A 177 8.22 5.88 -15.06
CA VAL A 177 7.73 6.48 -13.83
C VAL A 177 6.40 5.83 -13.47
N VAL A 178 6.31 5.29 -12.25
CA VAL A 178 5.09 4.73 -11.69
C VAL A 178 4.69 5.56 -10.48
N PHE A 179 3.57 6.27 -10.58
CA PHE A 179 2.95 6.93 -9.44
C PHE A 179 1.89 5.99 -8.86
N THR A 180 2.01 5.64 -7.58
CA THR A 180 1.08 4.69 -6.94
C THR A 180 0.91 5.00 -5.45
N ALA A 181 0.16 4.15 -4.74
CA ALA A 181 0.06 4.18 -3.28
C ALA A 181 0.24 2.76 -2.70
N ASP A 182 0.57 2.71 -1.43
CA ASP A 182 0.68 1.44 -0.70
C ASP A 182 -0.69 0.92 -0.24
N HIS A 183 -1.54 1.77 0.30
CA HIS A 183 -2.96 1.54 0.65
C HIS A 183 -3.72 2.86 0.63
N GLY A 184 -5.02 2.80 0.87
CA GLY A 184 -5.83 3.99 1.04
C GLY A 184 -6.08 4.34 2.52
N GLU A 185 -7.05 5.24 2.75
CA GLU A 185 -7.33 5.84 4.07
C GLU A 185 -8.84 6.01 4.26
N LEU A 186 -9.36 5.74 5.47
CA LEU A 186 -10.70 6.16 5.88
C LEU A 186 -10.65 7.59 6.41
N LEU A 187 -11.54 8.44 5.91
CA LEU A 187 -11.63 9.86 6.28
C LEU A 187 -12.97 10.19 6.96
N GLY A 188 -13.60 9.19 7.57
CA GLY A 188 -14.90 9.27 8.24
C GLY A 188 -15.90 8.27 7.71
N GLU A 189 -15.61 7.58 6.62
CA GLU A 189 -16.45 6.50 6.12
C GLU A 189 -16.61 5.43 7.21
N HIS A 190 -17.80 4.89 7.29
CA HIS A 190 -18.14 3.87 8.30
C HIS A 190 -17.96 4.35 9.78
N GLY A 191 -17.87 5.68 10.01
CA GLY A 191 -17.63 6.28 11.34
C GLY A 191 -16.20 6.11 11.85
N ASP A 192 -15.25 5.79 10.98
CA ASP A 192 -13.85 5.46 11.33
C ASP A 192 -12.85 6.32 10.57
N ILE A 193 -11.61 6.31 10.99
CA ILE A 193 -10.48 6.99 10.36
C ILE A 193 -9.25 6.10 10.39
N GLY A 194 -8.33 6.33 9.44
CA GLY A 194 -7.09 5.57 9.34
C GLY A 194 -7.27 4.27 8.57
N HIS A 195 -6.36 3.34 8.79
CA HIS A 195 -6.24 2.08 8.06
C HIS A 195 -6.13 0.90 9.03
N SER A 196 -5.94 -0.34 8.55
CA SER A 196 -5.96 -1.59 9.34
C SER A 196 -7.31 -1.91 10.04
N ASN A 197 -8.40 -1.44 9.49
CA ASN A 197 -9.78 -1.75 9.92
C ASN A 197 -10.36 -2.91 9.11
N PRO A 198 -11.59 -3.36 9.35
CA PRO A 198 -12.22 -4.20 8.35
C PRO A 198 -12.08 -3.55 6.98
N THR A 199 -11.42 -4.26 6.06
CA THR A 199 -11.10 -3.76 4.74
C THR A 199 -12.34 -3.14 4.08
N ALA A 200 -12.15 -2.03 3.38
CA ALA A 200 -13.19 -1.30 2.68
C ALA A 200 -12.61 -0.79 1.34
N PRO A 201 -13.43 -0.40 0.37
CA PRO A 201 -12.93 0.08 -0.93
C PRO A 201 -11.92 1.21 -0.81
N GLU A 202 -12.15 2.13 0.15
CA GLU A 202 -11.31 3.30 0.43
C GLU A 202 -9.91 2.92 0.91
N LEU A 203 -9.73 1.68 1.40
CA LEU A 203 -8.45 1.13 1.86
C LEU A 203 -7.80 0.22 0.81
N ALA A 204 -8.63 -0.54 0.07
CA ALA A 204 -8.18 -1.59 -0.82
C ALA A 204 -7.83 -1.08 -2.23
N TYR A 205 -8.55 -0.07 -2.73
CA TYR A 205 -8.27 0.48 -4.04
C TYR A 205 -7.33 1.68 -3.96
N VAL A 206 -6.24 1.57 -4.69
CA VAL A 206 -5.24 2.62 -4.85
C VAL A 206 -5.04 2.94 -6.34
N PRO A 207 -4.58 4.13 -6.69
CA PRO A 207 -4.20 4.44 -8.06
C PRO A 207 -2.85 3.85 -8.42
N THR A 208 -2.67 3.46 -9.70
CA THR A 208 -1.36 3.27 -10.31
C THR A 208 -1.35 3.93 -11.68
N VAL A 209 -0.41 4.84 -11.91
CA VAL A 209 -0.24 5.53 -13.20
C VAL A 209 1.13 5.18 -13.76
N PHE A 210 1.15 4.48 -14.88
CA PHE A 210 2.37 4.17 -15.64
C PHE A 210 2.64 5.29 -16.62
N ILE A 211 3.76 5.99 -16.47
CA ILE A 211 4.13 7.19 -17.23
C ILE A 211 5.43 6.93 -17.99
N HIS A 212 5.34 6.86 -19.30
CA HIS A 212 6.50 6.84 -20.21
C HIS A 212 6.02 7.20 -21.63
N PRO A 213 6.81 7.93 -22.44
CA PRO A 213 6.40 8.36 -23.77
C PRO A 213 6.03 7.24 -24.76
N SER A 214 6.49 6.02 -24.52
CA SER A 214 6.16 4.86 -25.37
C SER A 214 4.95 4.06 -24.90
N LEU A 215 4.30 4.43 -23.79
CA LEU A 215 3.15 3.72 -23.24
C LEU A 215 1.85 4.45 -23.56
N SER A 216 0.87 3.70 -24.02
CA SER A 216 -0.53 4.07 -24.15
C SER A 216 -1.38 2.91 -23.64
N ALA A 217 -2.67 3.10 -23.47
CA ALA A 217 -3.57 2.03 -23.00
C ALA A 217 -3.54 0.78 -23.93
N GLU A 218 -3.22 0.97 -25.23
CA GLU A 218 -3.16 -0.10 -26.22
C GLU A 218 -1.95 -1.05 -26.04
N GLU A 219 -0.89 -0.59 -25.35
CA GLU A 219 0.27 -1.41 -25.04
C GLU A 219 0.03 -2.36 -23.87
N PHE A 220 -1.04 -2.16 -23.09
CA PHE A 220 -1.38 -3.04 -21.97
C PHE A 220 -2.28 -4.19 -22.40
N ALA A 221 -2.01 -5.38 -21.91
CA ALA A 221 -2.87 -6.55 -22.13
C ALA A 221 -4.13 -6.53 -21.24
N VAL A 222 -4.14 -5.69 -20.19
CA VAL A 222 -5.24 -5.46 -19.25
C VAL A 222 -5.89 -4.12 -19.57
N ASP A 223 -7.22 -4.09 -19.64
CA ASP A 223 -7.99 -2.88 -19.94
C ASP A 223 -8.10 -1.97 -18.70
N PRO A 224 -7.48 -0.77 -18.69
CA PRO A 224 -7.47 0.11 -17.53
C PRO A 224 -8.85 0.67 -17.14
N GLU A 225 -9.84 0.63 -18.04
CA GLU A 225 -11.17 1.17 -17.78
C GLU A 225 -12.13 0.14 -17.14
N THR A 226 -11.81 -1.15 -17.23
CA THR A 226 -12.73 -2.23 -16.82
C THR A 226 -12.10 -3.33 -15.98
N GLU A 227 -10.76 -3.38 -15.92
CA GLU A 227 -10.02 -4.41 -15.18
C GLU A 227 -9.13 -3.77 -14.12
N ILE A 228 -8.90 -4.48 -13.02
CA ILE A 228 -7.95 -4.09 -11.98
C ILE A 228 -6.60 -4.76 -12.19
N ILE A 229 -5.58 -4.18 -11.57
CA ILE A 229 -4.30 -4.85 -11.34
C ILE A 229 -4.02 -4.95 -9.84
N GLU A 230 -2.97 -5.68 -9.44
CA GLU A 230 -2.50 -5.79 -8.07
C GLU A 230 -1.11 -5.14 -7.92
N GLN A 231 -0.68 -4.78 -6.71
CA GLN A 231 0.65 -4.20 -6.49
C GLN A 231 1.78 -5.16 -6.88
N VAL A 232 1.58 -6.47 -6.73
CA VAL A 232 2.53 -7.48 -7.24
C VAL A 232 2.72 -7.37 -8.77
N ASP A 233 1.65 -7.05 -9.51
CA ASP A 233 1.71 -6.85 -10.96
C ASP A 233 2.48 -5.57 -11.32
N VAL A 234 2.40 -4.53 -10.48
CA VAL A 234 3.15 -3.28 -10.67
C VAL A 234 4.65 -3.56 -10.65
N VAL A 235 5.11 -4.35 -9.69
CA VAL A 235 6.54 -4.71 -9.56
C VAL A 235 7.00 -5.56 -10.73
N GLU A 236 6.25 -6.62 -11.06
CA GLU A 236 6.57 -7.50 -12.21
C GLU A 236 6.63 -6.71 -13.53
N THR A 237 5.65 -5.84 -13.76
CA THR A 237 5.61 -5.00 -14.96
C THR A 237 6.79 -4.03 -15.02
N ALA A 238 7.15 -3.41 -13.89
CA ALA A 238 8.27 -2.48 -13.82
C ALA A 238 9.61 -3.18 -14.08
N LEU A 239 9.84 -4.36 -13.50
CA LEU A 239 11.05 -5.15 -13.72
C LEU A 239 11.15 -5.66 -15.16
N SER A 240 10.07 -6.22 -15.71
CA SER A 240 9.99 -6.64 -17.12
C SER A 240 10.30 -5.49 -18.08
N ALA A 241 9.78 -4.29 -17.81
CA ALA A 241 10.00 -3.12 -18.67
C ALA A 241 11.48 -2.71 -18.78
N VAL A 242 12.29 -2.94 -17.75
CA VAL A 242 13.74 -2.69 -17.75
C VAL A 242 14.58 -3.93 -18.06
N GLY A 243 13.93 -5.07 -18.29
CA GLY A 243 14.57 -6.32 -18.75
C GLY A 243 15.23 -7.12 -17.62
N PHE A 244 14.73 -7.00 -16.39
CA PHE A 244 15.15 -7.79 -15.23
C PHE A 244 14.05 -8.76 -14.81
N ASP A 245 14.37 -10.04 -14.78
CA ASP A 245 13.52 -11.15 -14.33
C ASP A 245 14.24 -12.06 -13.31
N ASP A 246 15.24 -11.49 -12.63
CA ASP A 246 16.15 -12.24 -11.76
C ASP A 246 15.54 -12.63 -10.41
N ILE A 247 14.50 -11.94 -9.95
CA ILE A 247 13.81 -12.28 -8.70
C ILE A 247 12.44 -12.90 -8.95
N ALA A 248 12.05 -13.83 -8.07
CA ALA A 248 10.72 -14.45 -8.14
C ALA A 248 9.64 -13.50 -7.62
N THR A 249 8.69 -13.17 -8.47
CA THR A 249 7.49 -12.38 -8.13
C THR A 249 6.23 -13.24 -8.21
N ASP A 250 5.16 -12.79 -7.53
CA ASP A 250 3.82 -13.41 -7.62
C ASP A 250 2.92 -12.66 -8.64
N GLY A 251 3.45 -11.60 -9.25
CA GLY A 251 2.74 -10.72 -10.18
C GLY A 251 2.73 -11.20 -11.64
N VAL A 252 2.05 -10.43 -12.45
CA VAL A 252 1.95 -10.60 -13.89
C VAL A 252 2.42 -9.32 -14.57
N ASP A 253 3.29 -9.43 -15.56
CA ASP A 253 3.61 -8.30 -16.44
C ASP A 253 2.38 -7.95 -17.29
N VAL A 254 1.68 -6.88 -16.93
CA VAL A 254 0.43 -6.45 -17.57
C VAL A 254 0.63 -5.77 -18.93
N LEU A 255 1.87 -5.50 -19.33
CA LEU A 255 2.18 -5.10 -20.69
C LEU A 255 2.13 -6.29 -21.66
N SER A 256 2.52 -7.48 -21.21
CA SER A 256 2.68 -8.64 -22.10
C SER A 256 1.51 -9.62 -22.02
N ARG A 257 0.80 -9.71 -20.90
CA ARG A 257 -0.26 -10.71 -20.68
C ARG A 257 -1.34 -10.25 -19.72
N ARG A 258 -2.55 -10.81 -19.91
CA ARG A 258 -3.66 -10.66 -18.95
C ARG A 258 -3.41 -11.49 -17.70
N ARG A 259 -3.97 -11.00 -16.61
CA ARG A 259 -4.05 -11.74 -15.36
C ARG A 259 -4.93 -13.00 -15.54
N PRO A 260 -4.56 -14.14 -14.95
CA PRO A 260 -5.34 -15.38 -15.07
C PRO A 260 -6.71 -15.30 -14.37
N ASP A 261 -6.83 -14.46 -13.35
CA ASP A 261 -8.08 -14.16 -12.64
C ASP A 261 -8.25 -12.63 -12.56
N PRO A 262 -9.44 -12.08 -12.89
CA PRO A 262 -9.67 -10.64 -12.88
C PRO A 262 -9.78 -10.06 -11.46
N ARG A 263 -9.82 -10.90 -10.42
CA ARG A 263 -9.94 -10.47 -9.03
C ARG A 263 -8.59 -10.23 -8.39
N GLY A 264 -8.51 -9.23 -7.51
CA GLY A 264 -7.36 -8.94 -6.67
C GLY A 264 -7.58 -9.44 -5.25
N TYR A 265 -6.50 -9.84 -4.58
CA TYR A 265 -6.49 -10.34 -3.22
C TYR A 265 -5.91 -9.31 -2.26
N ASN A 266 -6.57 -9.09 -1.12
CA ASN A 266 -6.07 -8.24 -0.05
C ASN A 266 -6.14 -9.01 1.28
N TYR A 267 -5.11 -8.88 2.09
CA TYR A 267 -4.94 -9.57 3.37
C TYR A 267 -4.48 -8.62 4.47
N VAL A 268 -5.16 -8.68 5.60
CA VAL A 268 -4.80 -7.92 6.79
C VAL A 268 -4.75 -8.85 7.98
N ARG A 269 -3.66 -8.79 8.75
CA ARG A 269 -3.54 -9.48 10.02
C ARG A 269 -2.94 -8.54 11.06
N VAL A 270 -3.58 -8.49 12.22
CA VAL A 270 -3.10 -7.74 13.38
C VAL A 270 -2.88 -8.72 14.52
N GLU A 271 -1.66 -8.80 14.97
CA GLU A 271 -1.22 -9.71 16.04
C GLU A 271 -0.78 -8.94 17.27
N GLU A 272 -0.87 -9.60 18.40
CA GLU A 272 -0.20 -9.18 19.62
C GLU A 272 0.26 -10.43 20.38
N ARG A 273 1.58 -10.53 20.65
CA ARG A 273 2.19 -11.66 21.36
C ARG A 273 1.76 -13.01 20.78
N ASP A 274 1.98 -13.18 19.49
CA ASP A 274 1.66 -14.41 18.72
C ASP A 274 0.17 -14.77 18.68
N VAL A 275 -0.71 -13.84 19.05
CA VAL A 275 -2.15 -14.05 18.99
C VAL A 275 -2.74 -13.17 17.91
N ALA A 276 -3.33 -13.79 16.88
CA ALA A 276 -4.09 -13.05 15.87
C ALA A 276 -5.33 -12.41 16.51
N LEU A 277 -5.27 -11.10 16.74
CA LEU A 277 -6.39 -10.34 17.29
C LEU A 277 -7.44 -10.05 16.23
N TYR A 278 -7.00 -9.82 15.00
CA TYR A 278 -7.87 -9.47 13.89
C TYR A 278 -7.25 -9.99 12.59
N GLU A 279 -8.10 -10.49 11.70
CA GLU A 279 -7.73 -10.97 10.37
C GLU A 279 -8.86 -10.65 9.40
N SER A 280 -8.48 -10.24 8.19
CA SER A 280 -9.39 -9.93 7.09
C SER A 280 -8.79 -10.45 5.79
N GLU A 281 -9.59 -11.17 5.03
CA GLU A 281 -9.29 -11.60 3.66
C GLU A 281 -10.35 -11.03 2.74
N SER A 282 -9.94 -10.57 1.56
CA SER A 282 -10.90 -10.01 0.62
C SER A 282 -10.52 -10.24 -0.83
N ALA A 283 -11.55 -10.33 -1.66
CA ALA A 283 -11.43 -10.41 -3.11
C ALA A 283 -12.13 -9.21 -3.73
N TRP A 284 -11.45 -8.56 -4.67
CA TRP A 284 -11.86 -7.31 -5.28
C TRP A 284 -11.81 -7.43 -6.80
N ASP A 285 -12.81 -6.91 -7.49
CA ASP A 285 -12.81 -6.68 -8.93
C ASP A 285 -12.98 -5.17 -9.23
N TYR A 286 -13.23 -4.80 -10.46
CA TYR A 286 -13.37 -3.38 -10.82
C TYR A 286 -14.61 -2.72 -10.20
N GLY A 287 -15.71 -3.47 -10.05
CA GLY A 287 -17.01 -2.99 -9.56
C GLY A 287 -17.16 -3.00 -8.04
N GLY A 288 -16.38 -3.83 -7.33
CA GLY A 288 -16.53 -3.98 -5.89
C GLY A 288 -15.75 -5.14 -5.30
N GLY A 289 -16.19 -5.63 -4.14
CA GLY A 289 -15.52 -6.75 -3.52
C GLY A 289 -16.24 -7.37 -2.32
N HIS A 290 -15.76 -8.54 -1.95
CA HIS A 290 -16.21 -9.30 -0.79
C HIS A 290 -15.11 -9.39 0.26
N VAL A 291 -15.46 -9.06 1.50
CA VAL A 291 -14.55 -9.09 2.66
C VAL A 291 -15.01 -10.14 3.65
N PHE A 292 -14.08 -10.97 4.11
CA PHE A 292 -14.32 -12.05 5.06
C PHE A 292 -13.47 -11.83 6.32
N LEU A 293 -14.09 -11.96 7.48
CA LEU A 293 -13.46 -11.86 8.79
C LEU A 293 -13.46 -13.25 9.45
N PRO A 294 -12.40 -14.06 9.29
CA PRO A 294 -12.37 -15.45 9.72
C PRO A 294 -12.36 -15.61 11.24
N ASN A 295 -11.88 -14.60 11.99
CA ASN A 295 -11.83 -14.66 13.44
C ASN A 295 -13.21 -14.90 14.06
N ALA A 296 -13.25 -15.60 15.18
CA ALA A 296 -14.47 -15.75 15.98
C ALA A 296 -15.02 -14.38 16.39
N ARG A 297 -16.35 -14.22 16.41
CA ARG A 297 -17.02 -12.97 16.79
C ARG A 297 -16.50 -12.36 18.09
N ALA A 298 -16.21 -13.22 19.09
CA ALA A 298 -15.69 -12.77 20.38
C ALA A 298 -14.29 -12.10 20.23
N ALA A 299 -13.43 -12.62 19.37
CA ALA A 299 -12.11 -12.04 19.09
C ALA A 299 -12.26 -10.69 18.39
N ARG A 300 -13.12 -10.58 17.36
CA ARG A 300 -13.39 -9.32 16.68
C ARG A 300 -13.93 -8.25 17.64
N LEU A 301 -14.83 -8.61 18.54
CA LEU A 301 -15.35 -7.68 19.56
C LEU A 301 -14.27 -7.30 20.59
N ALA A 302 -13.39 -8.21 20.96
CA ALA A 302 -12.25 -7.91 21.82
C ALA A 302 -11.31 -6.92 21.14
N TYR A 303 -11.02 -7.09 19.84
CA TYR A 303 -10.23 -6.15 19.06
C TYR A 303 -10.89 -4.77 18.95
N PHE A 304 -12.19 -4.69 18.73
CA PHE A 304 -12.93 -3.42 18.80
C PHE A 304 -12.74 -2.73 20.16
N CYS A 305 -12.94 -3.45 21.28
CA CYS A 305 -12.71 -2.89 22.61
C CYS A 305 -11.27 -2.42 22.81
N TYR A 306 -10.32 -3.18 22.28
CA TYR A 306 -8.92 -2.82 22.29
C TYR A 306 -8.67 -1.48 21.55
N ARG A 307 -9.21 -1.30 20.33
CA ARG A 307 -9.12 -0.05 19.58
C ARG A 307 -9.68 1.15 20.37
N GLN A 308 -10.83 0.97 21.02
CA GLN A 308 -11.46 2.00 21.87
C GLN A 308 -10.58 2.45 23.05
N LEU A 309 -9.67 1.60 23.51
CA LEU A 309 -8.84 1.88 24.68
C LEU A 309 -7.42 2.29 24.33
N ARG A 310 -6.89 1.83 23.23
CA ARG A 310 -5.45 1.87 22.92
C ARG A 310 -5.08 2.53 21.59
N SER A 311 -5.95 2.51 20.59
CA SER A 311 -5.66 3.11 19.29
C SER A 311 -5.71 4.64 19.35
N ALA A 312 -4.87 5.30 18.55
CA ALA A 312 -4.94 6.74 18.32
C ALA A 312 -6.31 7.15 17.76
N THR A 313 -6.95 6.29 16.97
CA THR A 313 -8.30 6.52 16.39
C THR A 313 -9.44 6.50 17.41
N ARG A 314 -9.17 6.15 18.68
CA ARG A 314 -10.21 6.16 19.75
C ARG A 314 -10.93 7.49 19.91
N HIS A 315 -10.29 8.59 19.55
CA HIS A 315 -10.87 9.93 19.66
C HIS A 315 -12.01 10.14 18.69
N THR A 316 -11.91 9.59 17.49
CA THR A 316 -12.92 9.65 16.43
C THR A 316 -13.98 8.56 16.58
N ILE A 317 -13.57 7.32 16.86
CA ILE A 317 -14.47 6.15 16.99
C ILE A 317 -15.54 6.37 18.08
N ARG A 318 -15.23 7.11 19.14
CA ARG A 318 -16.15 7.34 20.27
C ARG A 318 -17.44 8.04 19.86
N ASP A 319 -17.39 8.90 18.85
CA ASP A 319 -18.55 9.68 18.41
C ASP A 319 -19.52 8.83 17.60
N ASP A 320 -19.03 7.83 16.85
CA ASP A 320 -19.87 6.90 16.08
C ASP A 320 -19.58 5.43 16.38
N TRP A 321 -19.34 5.11 17.65
CA TRP A 321 -18.94 3.78 18.09
C TRP A 321 -19.92 2.66 17.71
N GLN A 322 -21.20 2.97 17.52
CA GLN A 322 -22.21 1.97 17.15
C GLN A 322 -22.04 1.50 15.72
N THR A 323 -21.79 2.42 14.79
CA THR A 323 -21.50 2.12 13.40
C THR A 323 -20.20 1.30 13.29
N VAL A 324 -19.14 1.76 13.94
CA VAL A 324 -17.86 1.06 13.98
C VAL A 324 -17.99 -0.32 14.59
N LEU A 325 -18.69 -0.48 15.73
CA LEU A 325 -18.97 -1.78 16.34
C LEU A 325 -19.67 -2.72 15.35
N GLY A 326 -20.64 -2.20 14.59
CA GLY A 326 -21.35 -2.97 13.57
C GLY A 326 -20.43 -3.67 12.58
N ARG A 327 -19.30 -3.05 12.26
CA ARG A 327 -18.26 -3.62 11.36
C ARG A 327 -17.52 -4.80 11.96
N TYR A 328 -17.48 -4.98 13.27
CA TYR A 328 -16.85 -6.13 13.95
C TYR A 328 -17.84 -7.25 14.31
N VAL A 329 -19.13 -6.98 14.20
CA VAL A 329 -20.18 -7.99 14.48
C VAL A 329 -20.36 -8.94 13.30
N ARG A 330 -20.36 -8.43 12.08
CA ARG A 330 -20.54 -9.23 10.86
C ARG A 330 -19.26 -9.98 10.52
N ALA A 331 -19.41 -11.12 9.87
CA ALA A 331 -18.27 -11.94 9.40
C ALA A 331 -17.95 -11.71 7.93
N THR A 332 -18.90 -11.12 7.18
CA THR A 332 -18.76 -10.88 5.74
C THR A 332 -19.35 -9.54 5.37
N TYR A 333 -18.76 -8.91 4.35
CA TYR A 333 -19.21 -7.67 3.74
C TYR A 333 -19.16 -7.79 2.23
N GLU A 334 -20.06 -7.08 1.57
CA GLU A 334 -20.06 -6.83 0.14
C GLU A 334 -20.05 -5.31 -0.06
N TYR A 335 -19.18 -4.86 -0.94
CA TYR A 335 -19.03 -3.45 -1.28
C TYR A 335 -19.14 -3.27 -2.80
N GLY A 336 -19.84 -2.21 -3.23
CA GLY A 336 -20.04 -1.92 -4.64
C GLY A 336 -20.94 -2.96 -5.32
N GLU A 337 -20.64 -3.24 -6.57
CA GLU A 337 -21.32 -4.21 -7.41
C GLU A 337 -20.29 -5.21 -8.00
N PRO A 338 -19.78 -6.14 -7.17
CA PRO A 338 -18.78 -7.10 -7.65
C PRO A 338 -19.38 -8.06 -8.68
N ASP A 339 -18.57 -8.42 -9.68
CA ASP A 339 -18.98 -9.34 -10.76
C ASP A 339 -19.09 -10.82 -10.31
N CYS A 340 -18.71 -11.11 -9.06
CA CYS A 340 -18.75 -12.46 -8.50
C CYS A 340 -19.58 -12.53 -7.21
N SER A 341 -20.13 -13.71 -6.94
CA SER A 341 -20.78 -13.99 -5.64
C SER A 341 -19.78 -14.14 -4.51
N ALA A 342 -20.24 -14.00 -3.25
CA ALA A 342 -19.40 -14.24 -2.07
C ALA A 342 -18.80 -15.66 -2.02
N GLU A 343 -19.48 -16.66 -2.58
CA GLU A 343 -18.98 -18.04 -2.66
C GLU A 343 -17.80 -18.14 -3.65
N GLU A 344 -17.92 -17.53 -4.84
CA GLU A 344 -16.86 -17.50 -5.85
C GLU A 344 -15.67 -16.68 -5.36
N ALA A 345 -15.90 -15.56 -4.65
CA ALA A 345 -14.86 -14.78 -3.99
C ALA A 345 -14.10 -15.60 -2.94
N ARG A 346 -14.82 -16.41 -2.12
CA ARG A 346 -14.19 -17.29 -1.14
C ARG A 346 -13.36 -18.40 -1.81
N GLN A 347 -13.89 -19.01 -2.86
CA GLN A 347 -13.16 -20.04 -3.64
C GLN A 347 -11.88 -19.45 -4.28
N PHE A 348 -11.94 -18.23 -4.79
CA PHE A 348 -10.76 -17.53 -5.30
C PHE A 348 -9.69 -17.34 -4.22
N ILE A 349 -10.09 -16.84 -3.03
CA ILE A 349 -9.18 -16.64 -1.89
C ILE A 349 -8.57 -17.97 -1.47
N ASP A 350 -9.38 -19.02 -1.28
CA ASP A 350 -8.92 -20.33 -0.87
C ASP A 350 -7.90 -20.91 -1.87
N ALA A 351 -8.21 -20.84 -3.18
CA ALA A 351 -7.31 -21.31 -4.22
C ALA A 351 -5.98 -20.49 -4.28
N LYS A 352 -6.04 -19.18 -4.01
CA LYS A 352 -4.85 -18.33 -3.95
C LYS A 352 -3.97 -18.73 -2.75
N VAL A 353 -4.57 -18.84 -1.56
CA VAL A 353 -3.85 -19.16 -0.32
C VAL A 353 -3.30 -20.59 -0.33
N ASP A 354 -4.06 -21.55 -0.87
CA ASP A 354 -3.59 -22.94 -1.05
C ASP A 354 -2.37 -23.03 -1.99
N GLY A 355 -2.17 -22.06 -2.86
CA GLY A 355 -1.00 -21.95 -3.74
C GLY A 355 0.23 -21.32 -3.08
N PHE A 356 0.10 -20.73 -1.90
CA PHE A 356 1.22 -20.12 -1.21
C PHE A 356 2.14 -21.16 -0.57
N GLU A 357 3.43 -20.87 -0.59
CA GLU A 357 4.40 -21.66 0.18
C GLU A 357 4.28 -21.33 1.66
N GLU A 358 4.41 -22.33 2.52
CA GLU A 358 4.46 -22.11 3.96
C GLU A 358 5.80 -21.48 4.34
N ILE A 359 5.81 -20.22 4.73
CA ILE A 359 6.99 -19.49 5.16
C ILE A 359 6.87 -19.05 6.62
N ALA A 360 8.01 -19.05 7.31
CA ALA A 360 8.08 -18.56 8.68
C ALA A 360 8.29 -17.03 8.69
N THR A 361 7.50 -16.32 9.47
CA THR A 361 7.74 -14.90 9.75
C THR A 361 9.02 -14.75 10.56
N ALA A 362 9.92 -13.88 10.10
CA ALA A 362 11.10 -13.51 10.86
C ALA A 362 10.76 -12.37 11.83
N GLU A 363 10.84 -12.63 13.14
CA GLU A 363 10.65 -11.59 14.16
C GLU A 363 11.94 -10.80 14.37
N THR A 364 11.81 -9.50 14.52
CA THR A 364 12.91 -8.58 14.80
C THR A 364 12.62 -7.72 16.04
N THR A 365 13.65 -7.39 16.79
CA THR A 365 13.51 -6.50 17.94
C THR A 365 13.69 -5.05 17.50
N LEU A 366 12.64 -4.24 17.68
CA LEU A 366 12.71 -2.79 17.43
C LEU A 366 13.50 -2.11 18.56
N ASP A 367 14.36 -1.16 18.21
CA ASP A 367 15.00 -0.29 19.20
C ASP A 367 14.02 0.78 19.73
N GLU A 368 14.39 1.49 20.77
CA GLU A 368 13.50 2.46 21.42
C GLU A 368 13.25 3.71 20.56
N GLU A 369 14.20 4.10 19.71
CA GLU A 369 14.05 5.24 18.80
C GLU A 369 13.04 4.94 17.70
N THR A 370 13.16 3.78 17.07
CA THR A 370 12.20 3.26 16.08
C THR A 370 10.80 3.13 16.69
N LYS A 371 10.69 2.55 17.89
CA LYS A 371 9.39 2.46 18.58
C LYS A 371 8.77 3.83 18.82
N GLN A 372 9.57 4.81 19.27
CA GLN A 372 9.08 6.17 19.50
C GLN A 372 8.58 6.80 18.19
N HIS A 373 9.34 6.67 17.11
CA HIS A 373 8.95 7.18 15.79
C HIS A 373 7.65 6.54 15.27
N LEU A 374 7.53 5.22 15.30
CA LEU A 374 6.32 4.50 14.91
C LEU A 374 5.12 4.93 15.75
N LYS A 375 5.30 5.18 17.03
CA LYS A 375 4.25 5.67 17.93
C LYS A 375 3.78 7.08 17.56
N GLU A 376 4.69 7.97 17.16
CA GLU A 376 4.35 9.31 16.68
C GLU A 376 3.54 9.26 15.39
N MET A 377 3.83 8.30 14.51
CA MET A 377 3.06 8.01 13.30
C MET A 377 1.71 7.32 13.58
N GLY A 378 1.41 6.98 14.85
CA GLY A 378 0.15 6.32 15.25
C GLY A 378 0.20 4.81 15.24
N TYR A 379 1.34 4.23 14.87
CA TYR A 379 1.54 2.79 14.94
C TYR A 379 1.83 2.32 16.36
N ARG A 380 1.63 1.04 16.57
CA ARG A 380 1.89 0.40 17.85
C ARG A 380 3.20 -0.38 17.78
N THR A 381 3.94 -0.34 18.88
CA THR A 381 5.21 -1.05 19.07
C THR A 381 5.19 -1.83 20.35
#